data_2e2807ddce6671696a52fed0c93a9b40
#
_entry.id   2e2807ddce6671696a52fed0c93a9b40
#
_cell.length_a   1.000
_cell.length_b   1.000
_cell.length_c   1.000
_cell.angle_alpha   90.00
_cell.angle_beta   90.00
_cell.angle_gamma   90.00
#
_symmetry.space_group_name_H-M   'P 1'
#
loop_
_entity.id
_entity.type
_entity.pdbx_description
1 polymer ?
#
loop_
_entity_poly.entity_id
_entity_poly.type
_entity_poly.pdbx_seq_one_letter_code
_entity_poly.pdbx_strand_id
1 'polypeptide(L)'
;MIEFSKIRQVFLDMDDTIYKGSYLFPCTKPFLAFLEERNIGYAFLSNNSSFSIAEYVKRLENLGIAVTEKNFYNSTLYCIDYLRSNHPEYKKLFLLGMKSIIPEFESAGFEITDNDPDAVIVAFDRNLTYDRLCRAAYFVKQGLPSFATHPDVFCPTDLPTLLVDCGAITKCIEHATGMQLKVLGKPDPGILRLGAERFGATPDQVLMVGDRLATDVAVGRNAGAWSCHISPGCDYSTTPENLRPHVTCRDLGELHALWKEYEKK
;
A
#
# COMPACT_ATOMS: atom_id res chain seq x y z
N MET A 1 9.34 -11.43 -20.16
CA MET A 1 8.07 -12.24 -20.07
C MET A 1 8.02 -12.80 -18.65
N ILE A 2 6.86 -12.74 -17.99
CA ILE A 2 6.71 -13.26 -16.61
C ILE A 2 6.90 -14.79 -16.60
N GLU A 3 7.66 -15.28 -15.61
CA GLU A 3 7.79 -16.71 -15.33
C GLU A 3 6.74 -17.10 -14.28
N PHE A 4 5.48 -17.32 -14.70
CA PHE A 4 4.37 -17.61 -13.80
C PHE A 4 4.61 -18.84 -12.90
N SER A 5 5.40 -19.82 -13.33
CA SER A 5 5.76 -21.00 -12.54
C SER A 5 6.56 -20.66 -11.27
N LYS A 6 7.22 -19.52 -11.22
CA LYS A 6 7.98 -19.06 -10.05
C LYS A 6 7.11 -18.31 -9.04
N ILE A 7 5.94 -17.80 -9.46
CA ILE A 7 5.11 -16.97 -8.59
C ILE A 7 4.55 -17.81 -7.42
N ARG A 8 4.74 -17.30 -6.21
CA ARG A 8 4.26 -17.88 -4.95
C ARG A 8 3.33 -16.93 -4.21
N GLN A 9 3.48 -15.62 -4.47
CA GLN A 9 2.69 -14.56 -3.84
C GLN A 9 2.25 -13.52 -4.87
N VAL A 10 0.98 -13.14 -4.83
CA VAL A 10 0.43 -12.03 -5.61
C VAL A 10 0.05 -10.92 -4.66
N PHE A 11 0.57 -9.72 -4.89
CA PHE A 11 0.07 -8.51 -4.26
C PHE A 11 -0.86 -7.78 -5.22
N LEU A 12 -2.05 -7.46 -4.74
CA LEU A 12 -3.10 -6.80 -5.50
C LEU A 12 -3.31 -5.40 -4.92
N ASP A 13 -3.18 -4.37 -5.74
CA ASP A 13 -3.81 -3.11 -5.38
C ASP A 13 -5.33 -3.27 -5.32
N MET A 14 -6.03 -2.34 -4.69
CA MET A 14 -7.47 -2.49 -4.46
C MET A 14 -8.31 -1.58 -5.36
N ASP A 15 -8.20 -0.27 -5.18
CA ASP A 15 -9.02 0.69 -5.91
C ASP A 15 -8.68 0.64 -7.42
N ASP A 16 -9.70 0.61 -8.29
CA ASP A 16 -9.58 0.47 -9.75
C ASP A 16 -8.85 -0.81 -10.25
N THR A 17 -8.44 -1.72 -9.32
CA THR A 17 -7.83 -3.03 -9.65
C THR A 17 -8.77 -4.19 -9.37
N ILE A 18 -9.37 -4.26 -8.17
CA ILE A 18 -10.31 -5.33 -7.79
C ILE A 18 -11.74 -4.83 -7.67
N TYR A 19 -11.95 -3.56 -7.42
CA TYR A 19 -13.24 -2.89 -7.36
C TYR A 19 -13.11 -1.40 -7.73
N LYS A 20 -14.25 -0.74 -7.98
CA LYS A 20 -14.36 0.72 -8.09
C LYS A 20 -15.51 1.20 -7.21
N GLY A 21 -15.19 2.01 -6.19
CA GLY A 21 -16.17 2.43 -5.20
C GLY A 21 -16.82 1.23 -4.48
N SER A 22 -18.11 1.00 -4.71
CA SER A 22 -18.87 -0.16 -4.21
C SER A 22 -19.07 -1.27 -5.26
N TYR A 23 -18.53 -1.10 -6.47
CA TYR A 23 -18.67 -2.07 -7.56
C TYR A 23 -17.48 -3.01 -7.63
N LEU A 24 -17.71 -4.28 -7.25
CA LEU A 24 -16.72 -5.34 -7.40
C LEU A 24 -16.61 -5.76 -8.87
N PHE A 25 -15.40 -5.79 -9.42
CA PHE A 25 -15.20 -6.26 -10.80
C PHE A 25 -15.50 -7.76 -10.90
N PRO A 26 -16.25 -8.19 -11.93
CA PRO A 26 -16.71 -9.60 -12.05
C PRO A 26 -15.58 -10.63 -12.11
N CYS A 27 -14.40 -10.22 -12.61
CA CYS A 27 -13.21 -11.07 -12.73
C CYS A 27 -12.45 -11.27 -11.40
N THR A 28 -12.71 -10.46 -10.37
CA THR A 28 -11.97 -10.51 -9.10
C THR A 28 -12.11 -11.86 -8.40
N LYS A 29 -13.35 -12.30 -8.09
CA LYS A 29 -13.56 -13.57 -7.38
C LYS A 29 -13.03 -14.78 -8.15
N PRO A 30 -13.26 -14.92 -9.47
CA PRO A 30 -12.67 -16.01 -10.25
C PRO A 30 -11.15 -16.03 -10.23
N PHE A 31 -10.49 -14.84 -10.20
CA PHE A 31 -9.04 -14.77 -10.12
C PHE A 31 -8.51 -15.17 -8.73
N LEU A 32 -9.14 -14.71 -7.65
CA LEU A 32 -8.77 -15.12 -6.29
C LEU A 32 -8.92 -16.62 -6.09
N ALA A 33 -10.04 -17.21 -6.52
CA ALA A 33 -10.27 -18.65 -6.47
C ALA A 33 -9.22 -19.44 -7.28
N PHE A 34 -8.83 -18.92 -8.45
CA PHE A 34 -7.73 -19.50 -9.25
C PHE A 34 -6.40 -19.53 -8.50
N LEU A 35 -6.06 -18.49 -7.75
CA LEU A 35 -4.84 -18.47 -6.93
C LEU A 35 -4.91 -19.49 -5.78
N GLU A 36 -6.07 -19.56 -5.09
CA GLU A 36 -6.31 -20.50 -4.00
C GLU A 36 -6.20 -21.97 -4.46
N GLU A 37 -6.83 -22.31 -5.59
CA GLU A 37 -6.76 -23.66 -6.19
C GLU A 37 -5.30 -24.12 -6.47
N ARG A 38 -4.38 -23.17 -6.67
CA ARG A 38 -2.97 -23.42 -6.97
C ARG A 38 -2.04 -23.27 -5.77
N ASN A 39 -2.61 -23.00 -4.60
CA ASN A 39 -1.85 -22.67 -3.38
C ASN A 39 -0.88 -21.51 -3.60
N ILE A 40 -1.27 -20.52 -4.42
CA ILE A 40 -0.56 -19.25 -4.57
C ILE A 40 -1.13 -18.27 -3.57
N GLY A 41 -0.29 -17.73 -2.70
CA GLY A 41 -0.70 -16.73 -1.73
C GLY A 41 -1.14 -15.44 -2.42
N TYR A 42 -2.11 -14.73 -1.82
CA TYR A 42 -2.41 -13.37 -2.23
C TYR A 42 -2.62 -12.45 -1.04
N ALA A 43 -2.30 -11.18 -1.22
CA ALA A 43 -2.62 -10.13 -0.26
C ALA A 43 -2.92 -8.81 -0.98
N PHE A 44 -3.76 -8.00 -0.36
CA PHE A 44 -4.08 -6.66 -0.83
C PHE A 44 -3.02 -5.67 -0.33
N LEU A 45 -2.38 -4.96 -1.26
CA LEU A 45 -1.31 -4.01 -0.99
C LEU A 45 -1.78 -2.59 -1.31
N SER A 46 -2.09 -1.80 -0.30
CA SER A 46 -2.58 -0.43 -0.47
C SER A 46 -1.71 0.61 0.23
N ASN A 47 -1.58 1.79 -0.39
CA ASN A 47 -1.01 2.95 0.28
C ASN A 47 -1.99 3.60 1.27
N ASN A 48 -3.29 3.42 1.08
CA ASN A 48 -4.30 4.10 1.88
C ASN A 48 -4.23 3.68 3.36
N SER A 49 -3.83 4.61 4.22
CA SER A 49 -3.71 4.48 5.66
C SER A 49 -4.87 5.11 6.45
N SER A 50 -5.99 5.44 5.77
CA SER A 50 -7.16 6.02 6.45
C SER A 50 -8.12 4.97 7.04
N PHE A 51 -7.91 3.71 6.74
CA PHE A 51 -8.69 2.59 7.25
C PHE A 51 -7.81 1.60 8.00
N SER A 52 -8.34 1.07 9.10
CA SER A 52 -7.77 -0.10 9.78
C SER A 52 -7.91 -1.37 8.92
N ILE A 53 -7.13 -2.38 9.23
CA ILE A 53 -7.25 -3.70 8.57
C ILE A 53 -8.64 -4.29 8.79
N ALA A 54 -9.20 -4.16 10.01
CA ALA A 54 -10.55 -4.63 10.32
C ALA A 54 -11.62 -3.92 9.46
N GLU A 55 -11.49 -2.61 9.20
CA GLU A 55 -12.38 -1.87 8.32
C GLU A 55 -12.27 -2.36 6.86
N TYR A 56 -11.06 -2.69 6.39
CA TYR A 56 -10.86 -3.29 5.06
C TYR A 56 -11.47 -4.68 4.95
N VAL A 57 -11.29 -5.54 5.95
CA VAL A 57 -11.95 -6.86 5.99
C VAL A 57 -13.45 -6.71 5.83
N LYS A 58 -14.09 -5.86 6.65
CA LYS A 58 -15.53 -5.61 6.58
C LYS A 58 -15.97 -5.06 5.23
N ARG A 59 -15.16 -4.15 4.62
CA ARG A 59 -15.44 -3.61 3.28
C ARG A 59 -15.45 -4.70 2.22
N LEU A 60 -14.46 -5.60 2.20
CA LEU A 60 -14.39 -6.67 1.22
C LEU A 60 -15.46 -7.75 1.45
N GLU A 61 -15.78 -8.06 2.71
CA GLU A 61 -16.90 -8.93 3.05
C GLU A 61 -18.23 -8.38 2.51
N ASN A 62 -18.48 -7.07 2.64
CA ASN A 62 -19.66 -6.41 2.09
C ASN A 62 -19.72 -6.50 0.54
N LEU A 63 -18.55 -6.57 -0.12
CA LEU A 63 -18.44 -6.83 -1.57
C LEU A 63 -18.53 -8.34 -1.89
N GLY A 64 -18.68 -9.18 -0.87
CA GLY A 64 -18.81 -10.64 -0.97
C GLY A 64 -17.49 -11.36 -1.26
N ILE A 65 -16.36 -10.82 -0.80
CA ILE A 65 -15.06 -11.49 -0.81
C ILE A 65 -14.76 -11.94 0.62
N ALA A 66 -14.64 -13.25 0.83
CA ALA A 66 -14.24 -13.81 2.13
C ALA A 66 -12.75 -13.62 2.33
N VAL A 67 -12.38 -12.76 3.29
CA VAL A 67 -10.99 -12.41 3.61
C VAL A 67 -10.79 -12.31 5.12
N THR A 68 -9.56 -12.37 5.54
CA THR A 68 -9.15 -12.15 6.92
C THR A 68 -8.07 -11.07 6.95
N GLU A 69 -7.71 -10.59 8.12
CA GLU A 69 -6.62 -9.63 8.31
C GLU A 69 -5.29 -10.11 7.69
N LYS A 70 -5.09 -11.43 7.57
CA LYS A 70 -3.91 -12.03 6.95
C LYS A 70 -3.81 -11.76 5.44
N ASN A 71 -4.90 -11.35 4.79
CA ASN A 71 -4.91 -11.03 3.37
C ASN A 71 -4.56 -9.57 3.07
N PHE A 72 -4.06 -8.81 4.07
CA PHE A 72 -3.75 -7.39 3.89
C PHE A 72 -2.32 -7.06 4.27
N TYR A 73 -1.72 -6.17 3.48
CA TYR A 73 -0.47 -5.50 3.79
C TYR A 73 -0.52 -4.08 3.24
N ASN A 74 -0.83 -3.12 4.09
CA ASN A 74 -0.95 -1.71 3.70
C ASN A 74 0.23 -0.87 4.20
N SER A 75 0.24 0.40 3.85
CA SER A 75 1.30 1.34 4.27
C SER A 75 1.41 1.51 5.79
N THR A 76 0.32 1.30 6.55
CA THR A 76 0.36 1.30 8.02
C THR A 76 1.15 0.12 8.55
N LEU A 77 0.85 -1.11 8.09
CA LEU A 77 1.59 -2.31 8.49
C LEU A 77 3.05 -2.24 8.04
N TYR A 78 3.30 -1.72 6.83
CA TYR A 78 4.67 -1.50 6.37
C TYR A 78 5.42 -0.50 7.27
N CYS A 79 4.79 0.60 7.66
CA CYS A 79 5.41 1.57 8.58
C CYS A 79 5.77 0.90 9.92
N ILE A 80 4.87 0.09 10.46
CA ILE A 80 5.09 -0.69 11.69
C ILE A 80 6.28 -1.66 11.54
N ASP A 81 6.28 -2.48 10.48
CA ASP A 81 7.35 -3.45 10.23
C ASP A 81 8.69 -2.74 9.97
N TYR A 82 8.67 -1.62 9.24
CA TYR A 82 9.84 -0.78 9.01
C TYR A 82 10.44 -0.25 10.32
N LEU A 83 9.61 0.32 11.20
CA LEU A 83 10.08 0.84 12.49
C LEU A 83 10.64 -0.29 13.37
N ARG A 84 9.95 -1.41 13.46
CA ARG A 84 10.43 -2.56 14.26
C ARG A 84 11.77 -3.10 13.78
N SER A 85 12.00 -3.12 12.47
CA SER A 85 13.22 -3.67 11.88
C SER A 85 14.40 -2.70 11.91
N ASN A 86 14.14 -1.40 11.74
CA ASN A 86 15.20 -0.40 11.59
C ASN A 86 15.39 0.51 12.80
N HIS A 87 14.37 0.61 13.66
CA HIS A 87 14.33 1.50 14.82
C HIS A 87 13.71 0.81 16.03
N PRO A 88 14.24 -0.33 16.47
CA PRO A 88 13.68 -1.11 17.60
C PRO A 88 13.69 -0.35 18.94
N GLU A 89 14.46 0.74 19.01
CA GLU A 89 14.54 1.65 20.16
C GLU A 89 13.29 2.53 20.31
N TYR A 90 12.57 2.84 19.22
CA TYR A 90 11.36 3.68 19.30
C TYR A 90 10.22 2.89 19.93
N LYS A 91 9.57 3.50 20.92
CA LYS A 91 8.42 2.90 21.65
C LYS A 91 7.21 3.82 21.66
N LYS A 92 7.45 5.12 21.69
CA LYS A 92 6.43 6.16 21.78
C LYS A 92 6.33 6.90 20.47
N LEU A 93 5.16 6.94 19.87
CA LEU A 93 4.95 7.57 18.57
C LEU A 93 3.89 8.68 18.68
N PHE A 94 4.19 9.82 18.09
CA PHE A 94 3.14 10.81 17.77
C PHE A 94 2.51 10.42 16.42
N LEU A 95 1.21 10.19 16.40
CA LEU A 95 0.48 9.81 15.18
C LEU A 95 -0.42 10.95 14.70
N LEU A 96 -0.08 11.56 13.56
CA LEU A 96 -0.97 12.38 12.76
C LEU A 96 -1.64 11.49 11.72
N GLY A 97 -2.80 10.94 12.05
CA GLY A 97 -3.53 9.96 11.24
C GLY A 97 -4.90 9.66 11.85
N MET A 98 -5.65 8.78 11.18
CA MET A 98 -6.95 8.32 11.67
C MET A 98 -6.80 7.53 12.97
N LYS A 99 -7.75 7.71 13.89
CA LYS A 99 -7.75 6.95 15.15
C LYS A 99 -7.98 5.45 14.94
N SER A 100 -8.62 5.07 13.84
CA SER A 100 -8.90 3.66 13.51
C SER A 100 -7.65 2.82 13.30
N ILE A 101 -6.50 3.42 12.95
CA ILE A 101 -5.24 2.68 12.76
C ILE A 101 -4.37 2.61 14.03
N ILE A 102 -4.78 3.23 15.14
CA ILE A 102 -4.04 3.17 16.41
C ILE A 102 -3.88 1.72 16.90
N PRO A 103 -4.93 0.87 16.87
CA PRO A 103 -4.82 -0.51 17.35
C PRO A 103 -3.71 -1.34 16.66
N GLU A 104 -3.40 -1.09 15.38
CA GLU A 104 -2.31 -1.77 14.67
C GLU A 104 -0.95 -1.41 15.29
N PHE A 105 -0.72 -0.13 15.60
CA PHE A 105 0.52 0.30 16.27
C PHE A 105 0.63 -0.24 17.68
N GLU A 106 -0.46 -0.16 18.47
CA GLU A 106 -0.49 -0.67 19.85
C GLU A 106 -0.29 -2.18 19.91
N SER A 107 -0.93 -2.94 19.02
CA SER A 107 -0.75 -4.40 18.90
C SER A 107 0.69 -4.79 18.52
N ALA A 108 1.41 -3.88 17.85
CA ALA A 108 2.82 -4.05 17.51
C ALA A 108 3.77 -3.65 18.66
N GLY A 109 3.24 -3.11 19.77
CA GLY A 109 3.99 -2.73 20.97
C GLY A 109 4.42 -1.26 21.01
N PHE A 110 3.83 -0.40 20.18
CA PHE A 110 4.03 1.06 20.25
C PHE A 110 2.99 1.71 21.16
N GLU A 111 3.40 2.74 21.88
CA GLU A 111 2.52 3.66 22.59
C GLU A 111 2.23 4.88 21.70
N ILE A 112 0.96 5.20 21.46
CA ILE A 112 0.59 6.44 20.76
C ILE A 112 0.39 7.54 21.80
N THR A 113 1.17 8.62 21.70
CA THR A 113 1.21 9.66 22.71
C THR A 113 1.48 11.05 22.14
N ASP A 114 0.93 12.07 22.81
CA ASP A 114 1.23 13.48 22.56
C ASP A 114 2.37 14.02 23.44
N ASN A 115 2.90 13.18 24.36
CA ASN A 115 3.90 13.56 25.32
C ASN A 115 5.21 12.80 25.09
N ASP A 116 6.25 13.54 24.76
CA ASP A 116 7.62 13.04 24.61
C ASP A 116 7.72 11.79 23.70
N PRO A 117 7.27 11.89 22.42
CA PRO A 117 7.39 10.79 21.48
C PRO A 117 8.83 10.61 21.00
N ASP A 118 9.19 9.37 20.63
CA ASP A 118 10.48 9.03 20.02
C ASP A 118 10.50 9.39 18.52
N ALA A 119 9.33 9.35 17.87
CA ALA A 119 9.19 9.64 16.45
C ALA A 119 7.79 10.17 16.09
N VAL A 120 7.70 10.81 14.92
CA VAL A 120 6.45 11.32 14.34
C VAL A 120 6.05 10.46 13.15
N ILE A 121 4.79 10.01 13.15
CA ILE A 121 4.18 9.31 12.01
C ILE A 121 3.09 10.19 11.41
N VAL A 122 3.21 10.48 10.12
CA VAL A 122 2.20 11.16 9.32
C VAL A 122 1.51 10.13 8.42
N ALA A 123 0.20 10.06 8.52
CA ALA A 123 -0.65 9.15 7.74
C ALA A 123 -1.80 9.93 7.09
N PHE A 124 -2.63 9.27 6.31
CA PHE A 124 -3.84 9.88 5.78
C PHE A 124 -4.83 10.17 6.92
N ASP A 125 -5.08 11.44 7.20
CA ASP A 125 -5.97 11.87 8.28
C ASP A 125 -7.16 12.67 7.74
N ARG A 126 -8.31 12.00 7.66
CA ARG A 126 -9.58 12.61 7.23
C ARG A 126 -10.24 13.46 8.33
N ASN A 127 -9.73 13.38 9.56
CA ASN A 127 -10.16 14.14 10.73
C ASN A 127 -9.08 15.13 11.21
N LEU A 128 -8.21 15.57 10.28
CA LEU A 128 -7.13 16.49 10.55
C LEU A 128 -7.68 17.78 11.21
N THR A 129 -7.06 18.15 12.32
CA THR A 129 -7.29 19.46 12.95
C THR A 129 -6.04 20.31 12.89
N TYR A 130 -6.21 21.64 12.90
CA TYR A 130 -5.08 22.56 12.88
C TYR A 130 -4.14 22.33 14.07
N ASP A 131 -4.69 22.09 15.26
CA ASP A 131 -3.87 21.85 16.47
C ASP A 131 -3.01 20.59 16.35
N ARG A 132 -3.55 19.48 15.80
CA ARG A 132 -2.78 18.25 15.57
C ARG A 132 -1.70 18.45 14.53
N LEU A 133 -2.00 19.17 13.44
CA LEU A 133 -1.02 19.52 12.41
C LEU A 133 0.11 20.37 13.00
N CYS A 134 -0.20 21.40 13.80
CA CYS A 134 0.77 22.24 14.49
C CYS A 134 1.63 21.43 15.47
N ARG A 135 1.03 20.47 16.19
CA ARG A 135 1.75 19.61 17.12
C ARG A 135 2.74 18.69 16.40
N ALA A 136 2.32 18.08 15.27
CA ALA A 136 3.23 17.32 14.42
C ALA A 136 4.40 18.18 13.92
N ALA A 137 4.09 19.35 13.36
CA ALA A 137 5.12 20.28 12.88
C ALA A 137 6.09 20.72 13.99
N TYR A 138 5.60 20.92 15.21
CA TYR A 138 6.44 21.25 16.37
C TYR A 138 7.48 20.12 16.62
N PHE A 139 7.07 18.86 16.71
CA PHE A 139 7.98 17.75 16.95
C PHE A 139 8.97 17.56 15.80
N VAL A 140 8.50 17.68 14.55
CA VAL A 140 9.37 17.64 13.36
C VAL A 140 10.43 18.76 13.42
N LYS A 141 10.03 19.98 13.80
CA LYS A 141 10.94 21.14 13.94
C LYS A 141 11.98 20.95 15.06
N GLN A 142 11.64 20.19 16.10
CA GLN A 142 12.58 19.82 17.17
C GLN A 142 13.59 18.75 16.72
N GLY A 143 13.48 18.24 15.50
CA GLY A 143 14.40 17.27 14.93
C GLY A 143 14.05 15.81 15.24
N LEU A 144 12.83 15.52 15.70
CA LEU A 144 12.40 14.13 15.91
C LEU A 144 12.41 13.37 14.58
N PRO A 145 12.85 12.11 14.57
CA PRO A 145 12.70 11.23 13.42
C PRO A 145 11.26 11.20 12.94
N SER A 146 11.02 11.41 11.66
CA SER A 146 9.68 11.65 11.14
C SER A 146 9.45 10.86 9.87
N PHE A 147 8.32 10.16 9.81
CA PHE A 147 7.97 9.23 8.74
C PHE A 147 6.57 9.56 8.21
N ALA A 148 6.41 9.44 6.90
CA ALA A 148 5.11 9.48 6.23
C ALA A 148 4.78 8.07 5.73
N THR A 149 3.55 7.61 5.93
CA THR A 149 3.16 6.25 5.56
C THR A 149 3.15 6.03 4.06
N HIS A 150 2.89 7.07 3.24
CA HIS A 150 2.92 6.99 1.78
C HIS A 150 2.97 8.39 1.13
N PRO A 151 3.35 8.48 -0.17
CA PRO A 151 3.53 9.76 -0.86
C PRO A 151 2.27 10.34 -1.51
N ASP A 152 1.11 9.65 -1.47
CA ASP A 152 -0.06 10.04 -2.25
C ASP A 152 -0.58 11.43 -1.82
N VAL A 153 -0.76 12.33 -2.78
CA VAL A 153 -1.13 13.72 -2.50
C VAL A 153 -2.64 13.92 -2.36
N PHE A 154 -3.43 13.06 -2.99
CA PHE A 154 -4.88 13.02 -2.85
C PHE A 154 -5.42 11.60 -3.02
N CYS A 155 -6.55 11.31 -2.38
CA CYS A 155 -7.30 10.07 -2.57
C CYS A 155 -8.52 10.35 -3.47
N PRO A 156 -8.77 9.54 -4.51
CA PRO A 156 -9.97 9.65 -5.34
C PRO A 156 -11.26 9.52 -4.53
N THR A 157 -12.29 10.26 -4.93
CA THR A 157 -13.62 10.19 -4.33
C THR A 157 -14.69 10.52 -5.35
N ASP A 158 -15.87 9.93 -5.22
CA ASP A 158 -17.05 10.25 -6.03
C ASP A 158 -17.80 11.50 -5.49
N LEU A 159 -17.39 12.03 -4.35
CA LEU A 159 -17.96 13.25 -3.77
C LEU A 159 -17.40 14.50 -4.49
N PRO A 160 -18.16 15.62 -4.54
CA PRO A 160 -17.70 16.87 -5.14
C PRO A 160 -16.67 17.58 -4.23
N THR A 161 -15.56 16.91 -3.94
CA THR A 161 -14.49 17.38 -3.07
C THR A 161 -13.17 16.70 -3.47
N LEU A 162 -12.06 17.18 -2.92
CA LEU A 162 -10.76 16.57 -3.00
C LEU A 162 -10.35 16.08 -1.61
N LEU A 163 -10.02 14.79 -1.49
CA LEU A 163 -9.49 14.27 -0.24
C LEU A 163 -7.97 14.48 -0.23
N VAL A 164 -7.54 15.48 0.53
CA VAL A 164 -6.11 15.79 0.74
C VAL A 164 -5.46 14.64 1.52
N ASP A 165 -4.44 14.02 0.95
CA ASP A 165 -3.87 12.78 1.47
C ASP A 165 -2.51 12.97 2.16
N CYS A 166 -1.94 11.90 2.67
CA CYS A 166 -0.71 11.84 3.47
C CYS A 166 0.46 12.63 2.87
N GLY A 167 0.71 12.48 1.58
CA GLY A 167 1.80 13.18 0.90
C GLY A 167 1.65 14.70 0.91
N ALA A 168 0.42 15.22 0.74
CA ALA A 168 0.16 16.65 0.81
C ALA A 168 0.28 17.19 2.24
N ILE A 169 -0.21 16.43 3.23
CA ILE A 169 -0.05 16.76 4.67
C ILE A 169 1.45 16.80 5.02
N THR A 170 2.20 15.81 4.56
CA THR A 170 3.65 15.73 4.72
C THR A 170 4.33 16.97 4.13
N LYS A 171 3.99 17.36 2.91
CA LYS A 171 4.58 18.55 2.27
C LYS A 171 4.24 19.85 2.98
N CYS A 172 3.04 19.94 3.58
CA CYS A 172 2.69 21.08 4.44
C CYS A 172 3.64 21.19 5.64
N ILE A 173 3.91 20.08 6.34
CA ILE A 173 4.81 20.03 7.50
C ILE A 173 6.25 20.33 7.06
N GLU A 174 6.73 19.69 5.99
CA GLU A 174 8.09 19.90 5.45
C GLU A 174 8.32 21.39 5.09
N HIS A 175 7.33 22.00 4.43
CA HIS A 175 7.42 23.41 4.05
C HIS A 175 7.43 24.34 5.28
N ALA A 176 6.62 24.07 6.28
CA ALA A 176 6.54 24.87 7.49
C ALA A 176 7.81 24.74 8.37
N THR A 177 8.43 23.59 8.38
CA THR A 177 9.55 23.28 9.28
C THR A 177 10.91 23.41 8.63
N GLY A 178 11.02 23.27 7.29
CA GLY A 178 12.25 23.12 6.54
C GLY A 178 12.93 21.77 6.71
N MET A 179 12.27 20.82 7.38
CA MET A 179 12.76 19.46 7.59
C MET A 179 12.17 18.53 6.54
N GLN A 180 12.81 17.37 6.31
CA GLN A 180 12.30 16.33 5.41
C GLN A 180 11.85 15.12 6.22
N LEU A 181 10.72 14.55 5.83
CA LEU A 181 10.22 13.30 6.38
C LEU A 181 10.66 12.12 5.50
N LYS A 182 10.93 10.98 6.10
CA LYS A 182 11.13 9.75 5.34
C LYS A 182 9.77 9.23 4.86
N VAL A 183 9.56 9.21 3.56
CA VAL A 183 8.33 8.72 2.96
C VAL A 183 8.45 7.22 2.70
N LEU A 184 7.48 6.48 3.20
CA LEU A 184 7.30 5.03 3.04
C LEU A 184 6.19 4.73 2.01
N GLY A 185 5.77 3.45 1.89
CA GLY A 185 4.69 3.07 0.98
C GLY A 185 5.11 2.99 -0.48
N LYS A 186 4.22 2.52 -1.37
CA LYS A 186 4.49 2.47 -2.82
C LYS A 186 4.81 3.88 -3.34
N PRO A 187 5.86 4.09 -4.14
CA PRO A 187 6.73 3.13 -4.84
C PRO A 187 8.02 2.72 -4.10
N ASP A 188 8.14 2.97 -2.77
CA ASP A 188 9.29 2.48 -2.00
C ASP A 188 9.34 0.94 -2.07
N PRO A 189 10.46 0.35 -2.59
CA PRO A 189 10.59 -1.10 -2.71
C PRO A 189 10.51 -1.84 -1.37
N GLY A 190 10.77 -1.15 -0.27
CA GLY A 190 10.71 -1.73 1.08
C GLY A 190 9.37 -2.35 1.41
N ILE A 191 8.26 -1.71 1.01
CA ILE A 191 6.91 -2.26 1.28
C ILE A 191 6.73 -3.64 0.64
N LEU A 192 7.21 -3.84 -0.59
CA LEU A 192 7.05 -5.11 -1.27
C LEU A 192 8.05 -6.15 -0.78
N ARG A 193 9.28 -5.75 -0.42
CA ARG A 193 10.31 -6.64 0.14
C ARG A 193 9.91 -7.18 1.51
N LEU A 194 9.53 -6.31 2.44
CA LEU A 194 9.05 -6.74 3.76
C LEU A 194 7.71 -7.48 3.66
N GLY A 195 6.83 -7.07 2.75
CA GLY A 195 5.63 -7.81 2.43
C GLY A 195 5.94 -9.22 1.93
N ALA A 196 6.85 -9.39 0.98
CA ALA A 196 7.26 -10.70 0.48
C ALA A 196 7.80 -11.59 1.61
N GLU A 197 8.71 -11.06 2.44
CA GLU A 197 9.25 -11.77 3.60
C GLU A 197 8.15 -12.21 4.58
N ARG A 198 7.20 -11.31 4.89
CA ARG A 198 6.05 -11.59 5.77
C ARG A 198 5.20 -12.75 5.28
N PHE A 199 5.06 -12.89 3.96
CA PHE A 199 4.30 -13.98 3.32
C PHE A 199 5.17 -15.17 2.89
N GLY A 200 6.44 -15.23 3.32
CA GLY A 200 7.35 -16.35 3.06
C GLY A 200 7.81 -16.48 1.61
N ALA A 201 7.85 -15.37 0.87
CA ALA A 201 8.29 -15.31 -0.52
C ALA A 201 9.51 -14.40 -0.68
N THR A 202 10.25 -14.58 -1.78
CA THR A 202 11.30 -13.66 -2.22
C THR A 202 10.76 -12.73 -3.32
N PRO A 203 11.33 -11.54 -3.55
CA PRO A 203 10.81 -10.60 -4.54
C PRO A 203 10.62 -11.20 -5.95
N ASP A 204 11.51 -12.08 -6.40
CA ASP A 204 11.43 -12.76 -7.71
C ASP A 204 10.27 -13.77 -7.78
N GLN A 205 9.70 -14.17 -6.66
CA GLN A 205 8.51 -15.02 -6.54
C GLN A 205 7.21 -14.22 -6.39
N VAL A 206 7.28 -12.89 -6.44
CA VAL A 206 6.15 -12.00 -6.24
C VAL A 206 5.68 -11.40 -7.56
N LEU A 207 4.36 -11.34 -7.76
CA LEU A 207 3.70 -10.54 -8.78
C LEU A 207 2.93 -9.39 -8.12
N MET A 208 3.32 -8.16 -8.41
CA MET A 208 2.53 -6.98 -8.07
C MET A 208 1.56 -6.65 -9.20
N VAL A 209 0.29 -6.52 -8.87
CA VAL A 209 -0.79 -6.20 -9.82
C VAL A 209 -1.48 -4.91 -9.38
N GLY A 210 -1.58 -3.94 -10.25
CA GLY A 210 -2.24 -2.67 -9.96
C GLY A 210 -2.47 -1.81 -11.19
N ASP A 211 -3.18 -0.70 -11.01
CA ASP A 211 -3.62 0.19 -12.09
C ASP A 211 -2.70 1.40 -12.31
N ARG A 212 -1.75 1.66 -11.40
CA ARG A 212 -0.92 2.86 -11.45
C ARG A 212 0.54 2.56 -11.76
N LEU A 213 1.06 3.17 -12.84
CA LEU A 213 2.48 3.04 -13.21
C LEU A 213 3.42 3.58 -12.12
N ALA A 214 3.10 4.76 -11.57
CA ALA A 214 3.98 5.47 -10.64
C ALA A 214 4.09 4.83 -9.25
N THR A 215 3.15 3.99 -8.87
CA THR A 215 3.12 3.30 -7.57
C THR A 215 3.25 1.80 -7.72
N ASP A 216 2.28 1.12 -8.37
CA ASP A 216 2.20 -0.34 -8.40
C ASP A 216 3.24 -0.97 -9.31
N VAL A 217 3.35 -0.48 -10.54
CA VAL A 217 4.39 -0.97 -11.45
C VAL A 217 5.77 -0.60 -10.91
N ALA A 218 5.91 0.66 -10.46
CA ALA A 218 7.19 1.14 -9.94
C ALA A 218 7.65 0.35 -8.72
N VAL A 219 6.78 0.04 -7.74
CA VAL A 219 7.17 -0.75 -6.56
C VAL A 219 7.60 -2.15 -6.95
N GLY A 220 6.89 -2.82 -7.88
CA GLY A 220 7.28 -4.12 -8.39
C GLY A 220 8.66 -4.09 -9.05
N ARG A 221 8.88 -3.14 -9.96
CA ARG A 221 10.16 -2.94 -10.65
C ARG A 221 11.31 -2.62 -9.69
N ASN A 222 11.09 -1.69 -8.76
CA ASN A 222 12.09 -1.24 -7.80
C ASN A 222 12.47 -2.33 -6.79
N ALA A 223 11.53 -3.21 -6.45
CA ALA A 223 11.78 -4.32 -5.52
C ALA A 223 12.47 -5.53 -6.17
N GLY A 224 12.50 -5.62 -7.50
CA GLY A 224 12.95 -6.79 -8.24
C GLY A 224 11.86 -7.87 -8.37
N ALA A 225 10.61 -7.49 -8.22
CA ALA A 225 9.44 -8.35 -8.40
C ALA A 225 8.86 -8.24 -9.81
N TRP A 226 8.00 -9.16 -10.17
CA TRP A 226 7.19 -9.05 -11.38
C TRP A 226 6.09 -8.01 -11.22
N SER A 227 5.71 -7.35 -12.31
CA SER A 227 4.66 -6.33 -12.30
C SER A 227 3.67 -6.53 -13.44
N CYS A 228 2.39 -6.49 -13.10
CA CYS A 228 1.27 -6.47 -14.03
C CYS A 228 0.54 -5.14 -13.90
N HIS A 229 0.42 -4.40 -15.01
CA HIS A 229 -0.37 -3.18 -15.06
C HIS A 229 -1.78 -3.50 -15.56
N ILE A 230 -2.77 -3.22 -14.73
CA ILE A 230 -4.18 -3.31 -15.11
C ILE A 230 -4.58 -1.97 -15.76
N SER A 231 -4.58 -1.95 -17.09
CA SER A 231 -4.92 -0.73 -17.83
C SER A 231 -5.38 -1.03 -19.25
N PRO A 232 -6.63 -0.77 -19.59
CA PRO A 232 -7.10 -0.95 -20.96
C PRO A 232 -6.46 0.09 -21.90
N GLY A 233 -5.56 -0.37 -22.78
CA GLY A 233 -5.06 0.44 -23.89
C GLY A 233 -4.01 1.51 -23.55
N CYS A 234 -3.23 1.32 -22.50
CA CYS A 234 -2.15 2.24 -22.16
C CYS A 234 -1.00 2.15 -23.19
N ASP A 235 -0.55 3.30 -23.69
CA ASP A 235 0.65 3.41 -24.52
C ASP A 235 1.89 3.66 -23.64
N TYR A 236 2.87 2.77 -23.75
CA TYR A 236 4.14 2.86 -22.99
C TYR A 236 5.30 3.40 -23.84
N SER A 237 5.06 3.94 -25.02
CA SER A 237 6.11 4.43 -25.93
C SER A 237 7.01 5.49 -25.28
N THR A 238 6.42 6.36 -24.46
CA THR A 238 7.10 7.42 -23.71
C THR A 238 7.45 7.04 -22.27
N THR A 239 7.02 5.85 -21.80
CA THR A 239 7.26 5.41 -20.41
C THR A 239 8.72 4.98 -20.25
N PRO A 240 9.45 5.50 -19.25
CA PRO A 240 10.79 5.04 -18.92
C PRO A 240 10.85 3.53 -18.71
N GLU A 241 11.93 2.88 -19.14
CA GLU A 241 12.06 1.42 -19.12
C GLU A 241 11.86 0.83 -17.71
N ASN A 242 12.37 1.50 -16.70
CA ASN A 242 12.24 1.10 -15.29
C ASN A 242 10.79 1.18 -14.76
N LEU A 243 9.90 1.90 -15.44
CA LEU A 243 8.46 1.99 -15.13
C LEU A 243 7.58 1.17 -16.08
N ARG A 244 8.18 0.46 -17.06
CA ARG A 244 7.39 -0.42 -17.92
C ARG A 244 7.03 -1.70 -17.18
N PRO A 245 5.75 -2.11 -17.20
CA PRO A 245 5.33 -3.36 -16.57
C PRO A 245 5.91 -4.56 -17.32
N HIS A 246 6.05 -5.71 -16.63
CA HIS A 246 6.43 -6.96 -17.27
C HIS A 246 5.30 -7.55 -18.12
N VAL A 247 4.05 -7.25 -17.74
CA VAL A 247 2.84 -7.59 -18.49
C VAL A 247 1.78 -6.51 -18.28
N THR A 248 0.92 -6.33 -19.29
CA THR A 248 -0.25 -5.46 -19.22
C THR A 248 -1.48 -6.28 -19.54
N CYS A 249 -2.52 -6.10 -18.73
CA CYS A 249 -3.80 -6.73 -18.89
C CYS A 249 -4.91 -5.67 -18.74
N ARG A 250 -6.04 -5.87 -19.40
CA ARG A 250 -7.21 -4.98 -19.28
C ARG A 250 -7.84 -5.08 -17.88
N ASP A 251 -7.82 -6.30 -17.33
CA ASP A 251 -8.41 -6.64 -16.04
C ASP A 251 -7.80 -7.97 -15.50
N LEU A 252 -8.23 -8.38 -14.32
CA LEU A 252 -7.80 -9.64 -13.72
C LEU A 252 -8.26 -10.88 -14.50
N GLY A 253 -9.32 -10.77 -15.32
CA GLY A 253 -9.80 -11.86 -16.16
C GLY A 253 -8.82 -12.17 -17.30
N GLU A 254 -8.25 -11.13 -17.91
CA GLU A 254 -7.22 -11.30 -18.93
C GLU A 254 -5.92 -11.85 -18.33
N LEU A 255 -5.52 -11.35 -17.13
CA LEU A 255 -4.35 -11.91 -16.42
C LEU A 255 -4.57 -13.40 -16.11
N HIS A 256 -5.76 -13.77 -15.66
CA HIS A 256 -6.16 -15.16 -15.39
C HIS A 256 -6.07 -16.03 -16.65
N ALA A 257 -6.60 -15.55 -17.77
CA ALA A 257 -6.53 -16.27 -19.05
C ALA A 257 -5.08 -16.48 -19.51
N LEU A 258 -4.28 -15.42 -19.45
CA LEU A 258 -2.85 -15.46 -19.81
C LEU A 258 -2.07 -16.46 -18.94
N TRP A 259 -2.33 -16.49 -17.63
CA TRP A 259 -1.69 -17.43 -16.72
C TRP A 259 -2.04 -18.88 -17.06
N LYS A 260 -3.33 -19.16 -17.33
CA LYS A 260 -3.78 -20.50 -17.78
C LYS A 260 -3.18 -20.95 -19.12
N GLU A 261 -2.94 -20.02 -20.04
CA GLU A 261 -2.26 -20.33 -21.30
C GLU A 261 -0.79 -20.70 -21.09
N TYR A 262 -0.13 -20.01 -20.16
CA TYR A 262 1.25 -20.33 -19.79
C TYR A 262 1.38 -21.73 -19.17
N GLU A 263 0.43 -22.15 -18.32
CA GLU A 263 0.43 -23.49 -17.70
C GLU A 263 0.23 -24.65 -18.69
N LYS A 264 -0.26 -24.39 -19.89
CA LYS A 264 -0.47 -25.41 -20.93
C LYS A 264 0.78 -25.65 -21.78
N LYS A 265 1.79 -24.82 -21.66
CA LYS A 265 3.06 -24.90 -22.40
C LYS A 265 4.12 -25.63 -21.60
#